data_00200c3a2b9be52d51cdc1cef0ff09a2
#
_entry.id   00200c3a2b9be52d51cdc1cef0ff09a2
#
_cell.length_a   1.000
_cell.length_b   1.000
_cell.length_c   1.000
_cell.angle_alpha   90.00
_cell.angle_beta   90.00
_cell.angle_gamma   90.00
#
_symmetry.space_group_name_H-M   'P 1'
#
loop_
_entity.id
_entity.type
_entity.pdbx_description
1 polymer ?
#
loop_
_entity_poly.entity_id
_entity_poly.type
_entity_poly.pdbx_seq_one_letter_code
_entity_poly.pdbx_strand_id
1 'polypeptide(L)'
;MRPFTSRSLQTIARPFVPPVRPQYTPASQTRNMASTDLKIENTDIKTASGVELSSEQKTIVGSVLDLFAGRPSLEKLRLWSDEAVFEDPITQARGRKEYEPQWYGLQTAFSEIERLSHEVTSSGNPITMSLKTRYVVKGIKKETTINSVVNISTDSAGKITKVEDRWDGSLPESGIANAFRRLNAVTVPKMVGVPKNDEEDAKRGNQ
;
A
#
# COMPACT_ATOMS: atom_id res chain seq x y z
N MET A 1 -51.45 29.73 74.59
CA MET A 1 -51.93 28.88 73.50
C MET A 1 -51.55 29.56 72.18
N ARG A 2 -50.62 28.98 71.41
CA ARG A 2 -50.27 29.47 70.07
C ARG A 2 -50.57 28.34 69.12
N PRO A 3 -51.23 28.53 67.92
CA PRO A 3 -51.57 27.48 67.04
C PRO A 3 -50.33 27.07 66.13
N PHE A 4 -50.18 25.77 65.94
CA PHE A 4 -49.23 25.11 65.01
C PHE A 4 -49.66 25.37 63.58
N THR A 5 -48.79 26.00 62.76
CA THR A 5 -48.98 26.05 61.31
C THR A 5 -48.27 24.91 60.65
N SER A 6 -49.06 24.06 60.07
CA SER A 6 -48.58 22.93 59.23
C SER A 6 -47.99 23.46 57.92
N ARG A 7 -46.72 23.18 57.67
CA ARG A 7 -46.09 23.42 56.38
C ARG A 7 -46.25 22.20 55.49
N SER A 8 -47.01 22.32 54.41
CA SER A 8 -47.09 21.36 53.32
C SER A 8 -45.75 21.33 52.58
N LEU A 9 -45.15 20.13 52.52
CA LEU A 9 -44.01 19.85 51.64
C LEU A 9 -44.53 19.55 50.23
N GLN A 10 -44.35 20.48 49.31
CA GLN A 10 -44.58 20.22 47.87
C GLN A 10 -43.40 19.42 47.33
N THR A 11 -43.65 18.17 46.94
CA THR A 11 -42.70 17.29 46.23
C THR A 11 -42.64 17.75 44.76
N ILE A 12 -41.51 18.35 44.37
CA ILE A 12 -41.24 18.73 42.99
C ILE A 12 -40.82 17.43 42.24
N ALA A 13 -41.71 16.91 41.43
CA ALA A 13 -41.38 15.83 40.51
C ALA A 13 -40.41 16.31 39.45
N ARG A 14 -39.22 15.68 39.35
CA ARG A 14 -38.28 15.90 38.29
C ARG A 14 -38.81 15.34 36.98
N PRO A 15 -38.70 16.05 35.84
CA PRO A 15 -39.10 15.50 34.55
C PRO A 15 -38.21 14.34 34.16
N PHE A 16 -38.84 13.25 33.75
CA PHE A 16 -38.17 12.06 33.18
C PHE A 16 -37.58 12.42 31.82
N VAL A 17 -36.23 12.44 31.72
CA VAL A 17 -35.51 12.57 30.46
C VAL A 17 -35.24 11.14 29.94
N PRO A 18 -35.85 10.71 28.79
CA PRO A 18 -35.56 9.39 28.24
C PRO A 18 -34.11 9.32 27.77
N PRO A 19 -33.43 8.15 27.89
CA PRO A 19 -32.07 7.98 27.43
C PRO A 19 -31.99 8.18 25.90
N VAL A 20 -31.11 9.07 25.47
CA VAL A 20 -30.79 9.28 24.04
C VAL A 20 -30.16 7.99 23.53
N ARG A 21 -30.87 7.30 22.64
CA ARG A 21 -30.28 6.17 21.90
C ARG A 21 -29.12 6.68 21.05
N PRO A 22 -27.95 6.03 21.10
CA PRO A 22 -26.86 6.38 20.17
C PRO A 22 -27.38 6.15 18.75
N GLN A 23 -27.36 7.19 17.94
CA GLN A 23 -27.60 7.06 16.51
C GLN A 23 -26.41 6.30 15.93
N TYR A 24 -26.66 5.06 15.51
CA TYR A 24 -25.75 4.30 14.68
C TYR A 24 -25.64 5.05 13.35
N THR A 25 -24.58 5.83 13.17
CA THR A 25 -24.13 6.22 11.83
C THR A 25 -23.67 4.94 11.14
N PRO A 26 -24.27 4.57 9.99
CA PRO A 26 -23.76 3.42 9.24
C PRO A 26 -22.31 3.72 8.89
N ALA A 27 -21.39 2.82 9.30
CA ALA A 27 -20.01 2.83 8.86
C ALA A 27 -20.03 3.00 7.33
N SER A 28 -19.29 3.98 6.81
CA SER A 28 -19.12 4.18 5.39
C SER A 28 -18.73 2.82 4.79
N GLN A 29 -19.59 2.28 3.94
CA GLN A 29 -19.27 1.09 3.17
C GLN A 29 -18.08 1.46 2.29
N THR A 30 -16.88 1.13 2.74
CA THR A 30 -15.70 1.11 1.89
C THR A 30 -16.03 0.12 0.79
N ARG A 31 -16.26 0.65 -0.41
CA ARG A 31 -16.58 -0.14 -1.60
C ARG A 31 -15.36 -1.03 -1.82
N ASN A 32 -15.47 -2.33 -1.49
CA ASN A 32 -14.45 -3.31 -1.84
C ASN A 32 -14.33 -3.31 -3.36
N MET A 33 -13.30 -2.63 -3.86
CA MET A 33 -12.98 -2.67 -5.30
C MET A 33 -12.48 -4.09 -5.59
N ALA A 34 -13.16 -4.78 -6.49
CA ALA A 34 -12.71 -6.10 -6.93
C ALA A 34 -11.34 -5.97 -7.62
N SER A 35 -10.50 -6.98 -7.53
CA SER A 35 -9.17 -7.01 -8.15
C SER A 35 -9.21 -6.73 -9.66
N THR A 36 -10.30 -7.06 -10.30
CA THR A 36 -10.58 -6.81 -11.73
C THR A 36 -10.70 -5.32 -12.03
N ASP A 37 -11.32 -4.52 -11.12
CA ASP A 37 -11.47 -3.08 -11.29
C ASP A 37 -10.12 -2.36 -11.16
N LEU A 38 -9.18 -2.93 -10.39
CA LEU A 38 -7.84 -2.41 -10.16
C LEU A 38 -6.83 -2.85 -11.23
N LYS A 39 -7.25 -3.64 -12.22
CA LYS A 39 -6.39 -4.21 -13.28
C LYS A 39 -5.15 -4.91 -12.72
N ILE A 40 -5.32 -5.66 -11.64
CA ILE A 40 -4.26 -6.45 -11.05
C ILE A 40 -4.02 -7.68 -11.93
N GLU A 41 -2.79 -7.82 -12.42
CA GLU A 41 -2.39 -8.95 -13.27
C GLU A 41 -1.85 -10.12 -12.46
N ASN A 42 -1.18 -9.83 -11.32
CA ASN A 42 -0.64 -10.85 -10.42
C ASN A 42 -1.72 -11.39 -9.47
N THR A 43 -2.58 -12.27 -9.96
CA THR A 43 -3.68 -12.89 -9.20
C THR A 43 -3.34 -14.28 -8.66
N ASP A 44 -2.35 -14.98 -9.24
CA ASP A 44 -1.83 -16.24 -8.74
C ASP A 44 -0.80 -15.99 -7.64
N ILE A 45 -1.29 -15.88 -6.39
CA ILE A 45 -0.46 -15.59 -5.23
C ILE A 45 -0.12 -16.90 -4.53
N LYS A 46 1.18 -17.24 -4.52
CA LYS A 46 1.70 -18.39 -3.79
C LYS A 46 1.86 -18.07 -2.32
N THR A 47 1.42 -18.99 -1.48
CA THR A 47 1.53 -18.90 -0.01
C THR A 47 2.27 -20.11 0.54
N ALA A 48 3.02 -19.90 1.62
CA ALA A 48 3.61 -20.99 2.38
C ALA A 48 2.53 -21.87 3.02
N SER A 49 2.92 -23.09 3.38
CA SER A 49 1.99 -24.03 4.04
C SER A 49 1.37 -23.42 5.30
N GLY A 50 0.05 -23.49 5.39
CA GLY A 50 -0.71 -22.94 6.52
C GLY A 50 -0.93 -21.42 6.49
N VAL A 51 -0.47 -20.71 5.45
CA VAL A 51 -0.73 -19.28 5.28
C VAL A 51 -1.93 -19.07 4.37
N GLU A 52 -2.98 -18.46 4.90
CA GLU A 52 -4.19 -18.09 4.16
C GLU A 52 -4.33 -16.58 4.08
N LEU A 53 -4.72 -16.07 2.91
CA LEU A 53 -4.95 -14.64 2.67
C LEU A 53 -6.44 -14.37 2.48
N SER A 54 -6.94 -13.30 3.10
CA SER A 54 -8.26 -12.75 2.78
C SER A 54 -8.29 -12.21 1.34
N SER A 55 -9.49 -11.93 0.83
CA SER A 55 -9.64 -11.33 -0.49
C SER A 55 -8.96 -9.96 -0.59
N GLU A 56 -9.06 -9.15 0.47
CA GLU A 56 -8.39 -7.85 0.54
C GLU A 56 -6.87 -8.01 0.55
N GLN A 57 -6.35 -8.96 1.32
CA GLN A 57 -4.91 -9.23 1.36
C GLN A 57 -4.38 -9.73 0.01
N LYS A 58 -5.14 -10.57 -0.71
CA LYS A 58 -4.79 -10.97 -2.08
C LYS A 58 -4.73 -9.78 -3.02
N THR A 59 -5.69 -8.86 -2.92
CA THR A 59 -5.71 -7.63 -3.70
C THR A 59 -4.47 -6.76 -3.40
N ILE A 60 -4.13 -6.58 -2.13
CA ILE A 60 -2.95 -5.81 -1.69
C ILE A 60 -1.67 -6.46 -2.21
N VAL A 61 -1.47 -7.75 -1.96
CA VAL A 61 -0.26 -8.48 -2.40
C VAL A 61 -0.15 -8.45 -3.92
N GLY A 62 -1.23 -8.72 -4.66
CA GLY A 62 -1.25 -8.68 -6.12
C GLY A 62 -0.88 -7.30 -6.66
N SER A 63 -1.42 -6.23 -6.07
CA SER A 63 -1.08 -4.86 -6.45
C SER A 63 0.40 -4.54 -6.23
N VAL A 64 0.96 -4.94 -5.09
CA VAL A 64 2.39 -4.73 -4.78
C VAL A 64 3.28 -5.56 -5.71
N LEU A 65 2.91 -6.81 -6.02
CA LEU A 65 3.62 -7.63 -7.00
C LEU A 65 3.63 -7.00 -8.40
N ASP A 66 2.52 -6.37 -8.81
CA ASP A 66 2.46 -5.62 -10.07
C ASP A 66 3.39 -4.42 -10.07
N LEU A 67 3.45 -3.66 -8.97
CA LEU A 67 4.36 -2.52 -8.84
C LEU A 67 5.83 -2.97 -8.97
N PHE A 68 6.23 -4.05 -8.29
CA PHE A 68 7.56 -4.64 -8.41
C PHE A 68 7.84 -5.24 -9.80
N ALA A 69 6.80 -5.57 -10.56
CA ALA A 69 6.93 -6.01 -11.96
C ALA A 69 6.98 -4.84 -12.97
N GLY A 70 7.08 -3.59 -12.51
CA GLY A 70 7.09 -2.42 -13.37
C GLY A 70 5.75 -2.10 -14.02
N ARG A 71 4.65 -2.46 -13.35
CA ARG A 71 3.26 -2.23 -13.80
C ARG A 71 2.50 -1.29 -12.87
N PRO A 72 3.00 -0.07 -12.67
CA PRO A 72 2.32 0.91 -11.85
C PRO A 72 1.00 1.35 -12.49
N SER A 73 0.02 1.68 -11.66
CA SER A 73 -1.17 2.44 -12.06
C SER A 73 -1.67 3.29 -10.90
N LEU A 74 -2.32 4.41 -11.22
CA LEU A 74 -2.95 5.26 -10.21
C LEU A 74 -4.00 4.47 -9.40
N GLU A 75 -4.72 3.55 -10.05
CA GLU A 75 -5.72 2.70 -9.40
C GLU A 75 -5.08 1.82 -8.30
N LYS A 76 -3.95 1.16 -8.59
CA LYS A 76 -3.18 0.37 -7.61
C LYS A 76 -2.63 1.24 -6.49
N LEU A 77 -2.15 2.43 -6.83
CA LEU A 77 -1.60 3.39 -5.85
C LEU A 77 -2.67 4.04 -4.97
N ARG A 78 -3.96 3.97 -5.35
CA ARG A 78 -5.07 4.32 -4.45
C ARG A 78 -5.25 3.37 -3.27
N LEU A 79 -4.66 2.16 -3.31
CA LEU A 79 -4.60 1.27 -2.15
C LEU A 79 -3.65 1.76 -1.07
N TRP A 80 -2.77 2.70 -1.37
CA TRP A 80 -1.81 3.29 -0.45
C TRP A 80 -2.40 4.51 0.25
N SER A 81 -2.06 4.70 1.53
CA SER A 81 -2.35 5.95 2.23
C SER A 81 -1.51 7.10 1.66
N ASP A 82 -1.99 8.32 1.79
CA ASP A 82 -1.26 9.49 1.28
C ASP A 82 0.11 9.67 1.96
N GLU A 83 0.22 9.25 3.22
CA GLU A 83 1.44 9.34 4.04
C GLU A 83 2.26 8.03 4.04
N ALA A 84 1.92 7.08 3.17
CA ALA A 84 2.62 5.79 3.12
C ALA A 84 4.12 5.94 2.85
N VAL A 85 4.88 4.94 3.28
CA VAL A 85 6.34 4.90 3.11
C VAL A 85 6.72 3.70 2.25
N PHE A 86 7.50 3.94 1.21
CA PHE A 86 8.26 2.91 0.51
C PHE A 86 9.73 2.99 0.95
N GLU A 87 10.29 1.86 1.33
CA GLU A 87 11.66 1.77 1.82
C GLU A 87 12.35 0.53 1.26
N ASP A 88 13.54 0.71 0.70
CA ASP A 88 14.48 -0.33 0.31
C ASP A 88 15.91 0.05 0.77
N PRO A 89 16.96 -0.78 0.57
CA PRO A 89 18.32 -0.47 1.04
C PRO A 89 18.93 0.83 0.51
N ILE A 90 18.35 1.43 -0.51
CA ILE A 90 18.87 2.65 -1.17
C ILE A 90 17.83 3.75 -1.32
N THR A 91 16.55 3.48 -0.96
CA THR A 91 15.42 4.39 -1.14
C THR A 91 14.66 4.54 0.17
N GLN A 92 14.25 5.75 0.49
CA GLN A 92 13.20 6.03 1.46
C GLN A 92 12.30 7.11 0.89
N ALA A 93 11.11 6.73 0.47
CA ALA A 93 10.11 7.63 -0.12
C ALA A 93 8.91 7.75 0.83
N ARG A 94 8.64 8.97 1.31
CA ARG A 94 7.58 9.26 2.27
C ARG A 94 6.49 10.11 1.64
N GLY A 95 5.27 9.61 1.72
CA GLY A 95 4.12 10.28 1.14
C GLY A 95 3.99 10.13 -0.37
N ARG A 96 2.80 10.36 -0.86
CA ARG A 96 2.37 10.12 -2.24
C ARG A 96 3.29 10.77 -3.28
N LYS A 97 3.73 12.00 -3.02
CA LYS A 97 4.60 12.76 -3.95
C LYS A 97 5.98 12.12 -4.14
N GLU A 98 6.43 11.29 -3.20
CA GLU A 98 7.73 10.62 -3.26
C GLU A 98 7.60 9.17 -3.71
N TYR A 99 6.62 8.39 -3.20
CA TYR A 99 6.54 6.97 -3.56
C TYR A 99 5.95 6.72 -4.95
N GLU A 100 4.99 7.52 -5.44
CA GLU A 100 4.45 7.32 -6.78
C GLU A 100 5.53 7.39 -7.88
N PRO A 101 6.38 8.44 -7.92
CA PRO A 101 7.46 8.49 -8.91
C PRO A 101 8.42 7.31 -8.85
N GLN A 102 8.62 6.65 -7.69
CA GLN A 102 9.46 5.45 -7.58
C GLN A 102 8.94 4.34 -8.47
N TRP A 103 7.66 4.05 -8.39
CA TRP A 103 7.02 2.97 -9.14
C TRP A 103 7.03 3.25 -10.65
N TYR A 104 6.69 4.46 -11.08
CA TYR A 104 6.77 4.84 -12.49
C TYR A 104 8.23 4.94 -12.99
N GLY A 105 9.15 5.27 -12.10
CA GLY A 105 10.58 5.29 -12.39
C GLY A 105 11.15 3.90 -12.66
N LEU A 106 10.69 2.88 -11.95
CA LEU A 106 11.11 1.50 -12.13
C LEU A 106 10.89 1.05 -13.58
N GLN A 107 9.69 1.29 -14.11
CA GLN A 107 9.34 1.02 -15.50
C GLN A 107 10.25 1.76 -16.51
N THR A 108 10.74 2.94 -16.13
CA THR A 108 11.58 3.76 -17.01
C THR A 108 13.03 3.28 -17.02
N ALA A 109 13.56 2.80 -15.90
CA ALA A 109 14.95 2.42 -15.71
C ALA A 109 15.30 1.05 -16.26
N PHE A 110 14.35 0.12 -16.28
CA PHE A 110 14.56 -1.26 -16.69
C PHE A 110 13.84 -1.57 -18.00
N SER A 111 14.50 -2.33 -18.89
CA SER A 111 13.89 -2.84 -20.12
C SER A 111 13.13 -4.13 -19.90
N GLU A 112 13.51 -4.89 -18.87
CA GLU A 112 12.84 -6.11 -18.46
C GLU A 112 12.83 -6.19 -16.94
N ILE A 113 11.69 -6.57 -16.40
CA ILE A 113 11.49 -6.90 -14.99
C ILE A 113 10.74 -8.21 -14.93
N GLU A 114 11.39 -9.26 -14.45
CA GLU A 114 10.81 -10.60 -14.41
C GLU A 114 10.77 -11.11 -12.97
N ARG A 115 9.58 -11.38 -12.47
CA ARG A 115 9.40 -12.04 -11.19
C ARG A 115 9.66 -13.54 -11.36
N LEU A 116 10.79 -14.01 -10.84
CA LEU A 116 11.20 -15.43 -10.93
C LEU A 116 10.43 -16.30 -9.94
N SER A 117 10.22 -15.80 -8.72
CA SER A 117 9.41 -16.47 -7.70
C SER A 117 8.89 -15.49 -6.66
N HIS A 118 7.82 -15.88 -5.96
CA HIS A 118 7.35 -15.24 -4.75
C HIS A 118 6.64 -16.26 -3.87
N GLU A 119 6.59 -16.00 -2.57
CA GLU A 119 5.85 -16.79 -1.60
C GLU A 119 5.47 -15.92 -0.40
N VAL A 120 4.20 -15.83 -0.09
CA VAL A 120 3.73 -15.15 1.12
C VAL A 120 3.96 -16.07 2.31
N THR A 121 4.79 -15.64 3.26
CA THR A 121 5.21 -16.41 4.43
C THR A 121 4.45 -16.04 5.70
N SER A 122 3.75 -14.91 5.71
CA SER A 122 2.89 -14.46 6.81
C SER A 122 1.74 -13.61 6.29
N SER A 123 0.53 -13.90 6.77
CA SER A 123 -0.70 -13.11 6.53
C SER A 123 -1.01 -12.14 7.67
N GLY A 124 -0.05 -11.85 8.54
CA GLY A 124 -0.19 -10.88 9.64
C GLY A 124 -0.19 -9.43 9.15
N ASN A 125 0.08 -8.52 10.07
CA ASN A 125 0.38 -7.12 9.74
C ASN A 125 1.72 -6.74 10.41
N PRO A 126 2.81 -6.71 9.63
CA PRO A 126 2.85 -6.73 8.16
C PRO A 126 2.54 -8.11 7.55
N ILE A 127 1.99 -8.09 6.32
CA ILE A 127 2.03 -9.24 5.43
C ILE A 127 3.47 -9.37 4.97
N THR A 128 4.05 -10.57 5.06
CA THR A 128 5.44 -10.81 4.68
C THR A 128 5.51 -11.78 3.51
N MET A 129 6.31 -11.46 2.50
CA MET A 129 6.57 -12.36 1.37
C MET A 129 8.05 -12.37 0.97
N SER A 130 8.53 -13.54 0.56
CA SER A 130 9.77 -13.68 -0.19
C SER A 130 9.53 -13.31 -1.64
N LEU A 131 10.47 -12.59 -2.25
CA LEU A 131 10.38 -12.16 -3.64
C LEU A 131 11.74 -12.34 -4.32
N LYS A 132 11.74 -12.90 -5.54
CA LYS A 132 12.92 -13.00 -6.39
C LYS A 132 12.61 -12.38 -7.74
N THR A 133 13.34 -11.33 -8.10
CA THR A 133 13.10 -10.56 -9.31
C THR A 133 14.39 -10.36 -10.10
N ARG A 134 14.34 -10.62 -11.40
CA ARG A 134 15.41 -10.29 -12.36
C ARG A 134 15.10 -8.93 -12.99
N TYR A 135 16.12 -8.09 -13.04
CA TYR A 135 16.08 -6.76 -13.65
C TYR A 135 17.11 -6.65 -14.75
N VAL A 136 16.75 -6.09 -15.90
CA VAL A 136 17.66 -5.76 -17.00
C VAL A 136 17.68 -4.25 -17.19
N VAL A 137 18.84 -3.62 -16.95
CA VAL A 137 18.98 -2.16 -17.04
C VAL A 137 18.86 -1.69 -18.47
N LYS A 138 17.98 -0.72 -18.70
CA LYS A 138 17.74 -0.14 -20.01
C LYS A 138 19.03 0.52 -20.59
N GLY A 139 19.31 0.25 -21.83
CA GLY A 139 20.48 0.79 -22.56
C GLY A 139 21.73 -0.06 -22.42
N ILE A 140 22.21 -0.32 -21.20
CA ILE A 140 23.44 -1.11 -20.99
C ILE A 140 23.22 -2.62 -20.95
N LYS A 141 21.94 -3.08 -20.91
CA LYS A 141 21.53 -4.48 -20.88
C LYS A 141 22.21 -5.33 -19.77
N LYS A 142 22.70 -4.67 -18.73
CA LYS A 142 23.23 -5.38 -17.55
C LYS A 142 22.06 -5.93 -16.74
N GLU A 143 22.13 -7.20 -16.34
CA GLU A 143 21.10 -7.84 -15.54
C GLU A 143 21.54 -8.10 -14.10
N THR A 144 20.59 -8.17 -13.21
CA THR A 144 20.77 -8.59 -11.82
C THR A 144 19.51 -9.31 -11.34
N THR A 145 19.73 -10.23 -10.43
CA THR A 145 18.64 -10.87 -9.66
C THR A 145 18.71 -10.43 -8.21
N ILE A 146 17.62 -9.91 -7.70
CA ILE A 146 17.47 -9.52 -6.30
C ILE A 146 16.56 -10.54 -5.63
N ASN A 147 17.05 -11.12 -4.52
CA ASN A 147 16.22 -11.84 -3.57
C ASN A 147 15.90 -10.87 -2.45
N SER A 148 14.65 -10.80 -2.05
CA SER A 148 14.23 -9.90 -0.99
C SER A 148 13.12 -10.48 -0.13
N VAL A 149 12.94 -9.85 1.04
CA VAL A 149 11.78 -10.03 1.91
C VAL A 149 11.01 -8.73 1.91
N VAL A 150 9.78 -8.77 1.39
CA VAL A 150 8.89 -7.62 1.34
C VAL A 150 7.90 -7.69 2.49
N ASN A 151 7.83 -6.63 3.27
CA ASN A 151 6.86 -6.44 4.35
C ASN A 151 5.85 -5.36 3.97
N ILE A 152 4.56 -5.69 4.02
CA ILE A 152 3.46 -4.79 3.65
C ILE A 152 2.63 -4.53 4.90
N SER A 153 2.68 -3.32 5.45
CA SER A 153 1.86 -2.89 6.58
C SER A 153 0.61 -2.15 6.11
N THR A 154 -0.50 -2.41 6.77
CA THR A 154 -1.77 -1.76 6.47
C THR A 154 -2.35 -1.12 7.73
N ASP A 155 -3.21 -0.11 7.54
CA ASP A 155 -4.02 0.47 8.61
C ASP A 155 -5.35 -0.29 8.82
N SER A 156 -6.16 0.17 9.76
CA SER A 156 -7.47 -0.40 10.06
C SER A 156 -8.50 -0.24 8.93
N ALA A 157 -8.25 0.64 7.97
CA ALA A 157 -9.09 0.83 6.79
C ALA A 157 -8.62 -0.03 5.60
N GLY A 158 -7.57 -0.86 5.78
CA GLY A 158 -6.98 -1.70 4.74
C GLY A 158 -6.07 -0.96 3.75
N LYS A 159 -5.68 0.30 4.04
CA LYS A 159 -4.74 1.05 3.20
C LYS A 159 -3.30 0.65 3.53
N ILE A 160 -2.47 0.51 2.51
CA ILE A 160 -1.04 0.28 2.67
C ILE A 160 -0.41 1.53 3.29
N THR A 161 0.24 1.37 4.45
CA THR A 161 0.94 2.45 5.16
C THR A 161 2.45 2.35 5.02
N LYS A 162 2.98 1.14 4.80
CA LYS A 162 4.40 0.92 4.54
C LYS A 162 4.61 -0.30 3.65
N VAL A 163 5.52 -0.18 2.69
CA VAL A 163 6.15 -1.30 2.00
C VAL A 163 7.65 -1.20 2.23
N GLU A 164 8.21 -2.23 2.83
CA GLU A 164 9.63 -2.34 3.12
C GLU A 164 10.20 -3.52 2.34
N ASP A 165 11.19 -3.27 1.49
CA ASP A 165 11.88 -4.27 0.67
C ASP A 165 13.30 -4.49 1.19
N ARG A 166 13.55 -5.62 1.82
CA ARG A 166 14.84 -5.98 2.42
C ARG A 166 15.56 -6.96 1.51
N TRP A 167 16.61 -6.49 0.86
CA TRP A 167 17.39 -7.33 -0.05
C TRP A 167 18.30 -8.28 0.72
N ASP A 168 18.36 -9.52 0.25
CA ASP A 168 19.31 -10.52 0.72
C ASP A 168 20.65 -10.31 0.00
N GLY A 169 21.70 -10.06 0.80
CA GLY A 169 23.05 -9.85 0.29
C GLY A 169 23.51 -8.40 0.18
N SER A 170 24.67 -8.21 -0.43
CA SER A 170 25.26 -6.89 -0.69
C SER A 170 24.51 -6.16 -1.83
N LEU A 171 24.56 -4.84 -1.79
CA LEU A 171 24.08 -4.01 -2.88
C LEU A 171 24.66 -4.50 -4.22
N PRO A 172 23.85 -4.58 -5.30
CA PRO A 172 24.33 -4.97 -6.61
C PRO A 172 25.53 -4.14 -7.04
N GLU A 173 26.49 -4.74 -7.75
CA GLU A 173 27.71 -4.06 -8.19
C GLU A 173 27.43 -2.78 -9.00
N SER A 174 28.41 -1.88 -8.99
CA SER A 174 28.37 -0.46 -9.39
C SER A 174 27.41 -0.02 -10.52
N GLY A 175 27.23 -0.79 -11.59
CA GLY A 175 26.37 -0.39 -12.72
C GLY A 175 24.87 -0.46 -12.40
N ILE A 176 24.46 -1.45 -11.61
CA ILE A 176 23.07 -1.70 -11.22
C ILE A 176 22.72 -0.82 -10.02
N ALA A 177 23.62 -0.74 -9.02
CA ALA A 177 23.46 0.22 -7.92
C ALA A 177 23.32 1.66 -8.47
N ASN A 178 24.03 2.00 -9.54
CA ASN A 178 23.88 3.30 -10.19
C ASN A 178 22.53 3.44 -10.92
N ALA A 179 21.96 2.37 -11.49
CA ALA A 179 20.62 2.41 -12.07
C ALA A 179 19.56 2.66 -10.97
N PHE A 180 19.64 1.94 -9.86
CA PHE A 180 18.77 2.16 -8.72
C PHE A 180 19.00 3.52 -8.04
N ARG A 181 20.27 3.98 -7.89
CA ARG A 181 20.57 5.32 -7.39
C ARG A 181 20.08 6.42 -8.33
N ARG A 182 20.12 6.19 -9.66
CA ARG A 182 19.51 7.10 -10.61
C ARG A 182 18.00 7.11 -10.54
N LEU A 183 17.37 5.98 -10.21
CA LEU A 183 15.95 5.97 -9.82
C LEU A 183 15.72 6.92 -8.65
N ASN A 184 16.55 6.87 -7.61
CA ASN A 184 16.44 7.79 -6.48
C ASN A 184 16.74 9.25 -6.85
N ALA A 185 17.68 9.50 -7.75
CA ALA A 185 17.99 10.83 -8.26
C ALA A 185 16.98 11.33 -9.31
N VAL A 186 16.42 10.41 -10.10
CA VAL A 186 15.42 10.68 -11.15
C VAL A 186 14.01 10.78 -10.58
N THR A 187 13.78 10.21 -9.42
CA THR A 187 12.53 10.36 -8.64
C THR A 187 12.38 11.73 -7.98
N VAL A 188 13.33 12.63 -8.21
CA VAL A 188 13.00 14.03 -8.11
C VAL A 188 11.78 14.27 -9.03
N PRO A 189 10.65 14.76 -8.51
CA PRO A 189 9.36 14.81 -9.20
C PRO A 189 9.32 15.49 -10.58
N LYS A 190 10.45 16.02 -11.04
CA LYS A 190 10.60 16.74 -12.30
C LYS A 190 10.98 15.85 -13.50
N MET A 191 11.42 14.62 -13.31
CA MET A 191 11.96 13.77 -14.40
C MET A 191 11.12 12.51 -14.69
N VAL A 192 10.40 11.98 -13.71
CA VAL A 192 9.42 10.91 -13.93
C VAL A 192 8.03 11.54 -13.86
N GLY A 193 7.42 11.78 -15.02
CA GLY A 193 6.07 12.30 -15.04
C GLY A 193 5.10 11.26 -14.46
N VAL A 194 4.56 11.46 -13.27
CA VAL A 194 3.41 10.69 -12.78
C VAL A 194 2.18 11.11 -13.60
N PRO A 195 1.36 10.17 -14.08
CA PRO A 195 0.12 10.50 -14.78
C PRO A 195 -0.76 11.37 -13.90
N LYS A 196 -1.45 12.34 -14.51
CA LYS A 196 -2.34 13.25 -13.77
C LYS A 196 -3.73 12.66 -13.56
N ASN A 197 -4.10 11.67 -14.36
CA ASN A 197 -5.39 11.00 -14.32
C ASN A 197 -5.29 9.59 -14.93
N ASP A 198 -6.35 8.80 -14.76
CA ASP A 198 -6.41 7.41 -15.23
C ASP A 198 -6.31 7.28 -16.76
N GLU A 199 -6.70 8.32 -17.52
CA GLU A 199 -6.60 8.32 -18.98
C GLU A 199 -5.15 8.48 -19.44
N GLU A 200 -4.37 9.35 -18.83
CA GLU A 200 -2.93 9.46 -19.06
C GLU A 200 -2.20 8.20 -18.63
N ASP A 201 -2.61 7.61 -17.51
CA ASP A 201 -2.05 6.39 -16.97
C ASP A 201 -2.27 5.21 -17.94
N ALA A 202 -3.47 5.04 -18.44
CA ALA A 202 -3.82 4.00 -19.41
C ALA A 202 -3.02 4.10 -20.73
N LYS A 203 -2.61 5.30 -21.14
CA LYS A 203 -1.79 5.53 -22.36
C LYS A 203 -0.32 5.09 -22.20
N ARG A 204 0.18 4.96 -20.96
CA ARG A 204 1.57 4.54 -20.73
C ARG A 204 1.81 3.07 -21.00
N GLY A 205 0.80 2.25 -20.80
CA GLY A 205 0.92 0.79 -20.91
C GLY A 205 1.74 0.18 -19.79
N ASN A 206 1.68 -1.13 -19.71
CA ASN A 206 2.53 -1.96 -18.85
C ASN A 206 3.78 -2.41 -19.61
N GLN A 207 4.87 -2.73 -18.88
CA GLN A 207 6.00 -3.47 -19.44
C GLN A 207 5.66 -4.93 -19.68
#